data_cf48f20b57b1b8ab8ddb9da4dff1bb55
#
_entry.id   cf48f20b57b1b8ab8ddb9da4dff1bb55
#
_cell.length_a   1.000
_cell.length_b   1.000
_cell.length_c   1.000
_cell.angle_alpha   90.00
_cell.angle_beta   90.00
_cell.angle_gamma   90.00
#
_symmetry.space_group_name_H-M   'P 1'
#
loop_
_entity.id
_entity.type
_entity.pdbx_description
1 polymer ?
#
loop_
_entity_poly.entity_id
_entity_poly.type
_entity_poly.pdbx_seq_one_letter_code
_entity_poly.pdbx_strand_id
1 'polypeptide(L)'
;MHHPALVFAPHPVFREGPLASIPAAPVDDTITIAQLTRDPYSVYTRLRREAPVLRVKALGRTLLTRAADTKAVKDNPAVFSANDPNTPMQRAFRAHTLMRKDGEEHAAERGAMAPAFSGRTITQCWTPVYTKIAEDYVARLPRGETVELFQGLAGPFAARCLTHLLGIPEASDDDMQRWSQILIDGAGNFGWAPELFAECDRANDEMDALFRAAAARYRETPDQSALSVMVNAENPIPESQIHAN
;
A
#
# COMPACT_ATOMS: atom_id res chain seq x y z
N MET A 1 -17.47 -8.18 -24.11
CA MET A 1 -18.38 -7.48 -23.19
C MET A 1 -17.77 -6.14 -22.86
N HIS A 2 -18.44 -5.03 -23.15
CA HIS A 2 -17.91 -3.68 -22.94
C HIS A 2 -17.94 -3.38 -21.43
N HIS A 3 -16.77 -3.14 -20.82
CA HIS A 3 -16.71 -2.55 -19.50
C HIS A 3 -17.20 -1.09 -19.59
N PRO A 4 -18.13 -0.65 -18.73
CA PRO A 4 -18.50 0.75 -18.67
C PRO A 4 -17.30 1.56 -18.16
N ALA A 5 -16.96 2.63 -18.89
CA ALA A 5 -15.97 3.61 -18.46
C ALA A 5 -16.40 4.19 -17.10
N LEU A 6 -15.51 4.14 -16.12
CA LEU A 6 -15.70 4.78 -14.82
C LEU A 6 -15.82 6.29 -15.06
N VAL A 7 -17.02 6.81 -14.90
CA VAL A 7 -17.29 8.25 -14.91
C VAL A 7 -16.95 8.78 -13.51
N PHE A 8 -15.85 9.50 -13.42
CA PHE A 8 -15.46 10.17 -12.18
C PHE A 8 -16.42 11.31 -11.87
N ALA A 9 -16.96 11.35 -10.65
CA ALA A 9 -17.68 12.51 -10.15
C ALA A 9 -16.73 13.72 -10.09
N PRO A 10 -17.20 14.94 -10.46
CA PRO A 10 -16.37 16.13 -10.38
C PRO A 10 -16.01 16.41 -8.92
N HIS A 11 -14.69 16.58 -8.66
CA HIS A 11 -14.18 16.98 -7.35
C HIS A 11 -14.81 18.30 -6.88
N PRO A 12 -14.98 18.48 -5.56
CA PRO A 12 -15.44 19.75 -5.02
C PRO A 12 -14.46 20.86 -5.45
N VAL A 13 -14.99 21.83 -6.17
CA VAL A 13 -14.26 23.03 -6.59
C VAL A 13 -13.87 23.78 -5.32
N PHE A 14 -12.56 23.84 -5.03
CA PHE A 14 -12.04 24.72 -4.00
C PHE A 14 -12.50 26.14 -4.33
N ARG A 15 -13.26 26.77 -3.43
CA ARG A 15 -13.60 28.18 -3.54
C ARG A 15 -12.30 28.98 -3.47
N GLU A 16 -11.93 29.61 -4.57
CA GLU A 16 -10.88 30.62 -4.59
C GLU A 16 -11.35 31.83 -3.77
N GLY A 17 -10.99 31.83 -2.49
CA GLY A 17 -10.89 33.07 -1.72
C GLY A 17 -9.56 33.75 -2.07
N PRO A 18 -9.42 35.08 -1.91
CA PRO A 18 -8.15 35.75 -2.14
C PRO A 18 -7.10 35.18 -1.17
N LEU A 19 -6.28 34.25 -1.64
CA LEU A 19 -5.08 33.82 -0.97
C LEU A 19 -4.16 35.03 -0.91
N ALA A 20 -4.10 35.71 0.23
CA ALA A 20 -2.99 36.61 0.53
C ALA A 20 -1.71 35.85 0.14
N SER A 21 -0.78 36.49 -0.57
CA SER A 21 0.37 35.91 -1.23
C SER A 21 1.21 35.09 -0.23
N ILE A 22 0.82 33.83 -0.02
CA ILE A 22 1.66 32.88 0.69
C ILE A 22 2.83 32.58 -0.25
N PRO A 23 4.10 32.81 0.17
CA PRO A 23 5.23 32.52 -0.68
C PRO A 23 5.20 31.03 -1.10
N ALA A 24 5.25 30.77 -2.39
CA ALA A 24 5.38 29.40 -2.89
C ALA A 24 6.65 28.76 -2.33
N ALA A 25 6.63 27.45 -2.11
CA ALA A 25 7.83 26.74 -1.70
C ALA A 25 8.96 27.00 -2.72
N PRO A 26 10.20 27.25 -2.29
CA PRO A 26 11.33 27.42 -3.20
C PRO A 26 11.48 26.17 -4.07
N VAL A 27 11.96 26.38 -5.29
CA VAL A 27 12.14 25.32 -6.30
C VAL A 27 13.63 25.03 -6.47
N ASP A 28 13.99 23.75 -6.44
CA ASP A 28 15.33 23.27 -6.76
C ASP A 28 15.28 22.44 -8.06
N ASP A 29 16.10 22.76 -9.01
CA ASP A 29 16.25 22.06 -10.29
C ASP A 29 17.57 21.29 -10.41
N THR A 30 18.39 21.28 -9.35
CA THR A 30 19.69 20.60 -9.28
C THR A 30 19.62 19.21 -8.66
N ILE A 31 18.64 18.97 -7.79
CA ILE A 31 18.42 17.66 -7.19
C ILE A 31 17.85 16.72 -8.25
N THR A 32 18.52 15.58 -8.46
CA THR A 32 18.13 14.55 -9.43
C THR A 32 17.53 13.31 -8.77
N ILE A 33 16.73 12.56 -9.52
CA ILE A 33 16.20 11.26 -9.06
C ILE A 33 17.36 10.32 -8.76
N ALA A 34 18.39 10.27 -9.61
CA ALA A 34 19.57 9.41 -9.42
C ALA A 34 20.33 9.71 -8.12
N GLN A 35 20.43 10.98 -7.71
CA GLN A 35 21.01 11.33 -6.42
C GLN A 35 20.17 10.78 -5.27
N LEU A 36 18.87 11.00 -5.32
CA LEU A 36 17.94 10.55 -4.26
C LEU A 36 17.87 9.02 -4.16
N THR A 37 18.01 8.32 -5.29
CA THR A 37 18.03 6.85 -5.29
C THR A 37 19.34 6.30 -4.70
N ARG A 38 20.46 6.92 -5.01
CA ARG A 38 21.79 6.45 -4.55
C ARG A 38 22.06 6.78 -3.09
N ASP A 39 21.84 8.04 -2.69
CA ASP A 39 22.02 8.54 -1.33
C ASP A 39 21.09 9.74 -1.06
N PRO A 40 19.88 9.51 -0.54
CA PRO A 40 18.99 10.61 -0.19
C PRO A 40 19.41 11.34 1.10
N TYR A 41 20.20 10.71 1.97
CA TYR A 41 20.44 11.22 3.33
C TYR A 41 21.28 12.47 3.37
N SER A 42 22.29 12.57 2.52
CA SER A 42 23.11 13.78 2.38
C SER A 42 22.25 14.97 1.91
N VAL A 43 21.38 14.76 0.93
CA VAL A 43 20.43 15.75 0.43
C VAL A 43 19.47 16.17 1.54
N TYR A 44 18.81 15.20 2.21
CA TYR A 44 17.85 15.51 3.29
C TYR A 44 18.50 16.22 4.49
N THR A 45 19.77 15.92 4.80
CA THR A 45 20.50 16.59 5.87
C THR A 45 20.72 18.07 5.56
N ARG A 46 21.06 18.39 4.31
CA ARG A 46 21.14 19.77 3.82
C ARG A 46 19.77 20.46 3.88
N LEU A 47 18.75 19.84 3.30
CA LEU A 47 17.41 20.41 3.20
C LEU A 47 16.78 20.69 4.58
N ARG A 48 16.97 19.83 5.56
CA ARG A 48 16.46 20.07 6.92
C ARG A 48 16.94 21.38 7.55
N ARG A 49 18.12 21.82 7.18
CA ARG A 49 18.73 23.06 7.67
C ARG A 49 18.36 24.26 6.83
N GLU A 50 18.42 24.14 5.52
CA GLU A 50 18.44 25.25 4.57
C GLU A 50 17.07 25.53 3.93
N ALA A 51 16.33 24.45 3.57
CA ALA A 51 15.03 24.55 2.89
C ALA A 51 14.16 23.34 3.24
N PRO A 52 13.60 23.25 4.46
CA PRO A 52 12.89 22.05 4.92
C PRO A 52 11.62 21.72 4.14
N VAL A 53 11.04 22.71 3.45
CA VAL A 53 9.93 22.56 2.52
C VAL A 53 10.42 23.05 1.15
N LEU A 54 10.62 22.13 0.22
CA LEU A 54 11.25 22.42 -1.07
C LEU A 54 10.56 21.66 -2.20
N ARG A 55 10.21 22.36 -3.27
CA ARG A 55 9.74 21.73 -4.50
C ARG A 55 10.94 21.26 -5.33
N VAL A 56 11.04 19.95 -5.54
CA VAL A 56 12.06 19.35 -6.39
C VAL A 56 11.49 19.17 -7.80
N LYS A 57 12.08 19.89 -8.77
CA LYS A 57 11.59 19.92 -10.15
C LYS A 57 11.62 18.53 -10.80
N ALA A 58 12.70 17.77 -10.61
CA ALA A 58 12.86 16.43 -11.17
C ALA A 58 11.80 15.43 -10.67
N LEU A 59 11.27 15.61 -9.45
CA LEU A 59 10.20 14.79 -8.90
C LEU A 59 8.79 15.31 -9.25
N GLY A 60 8.67 16.59 -9.64
CA GLY A 60 7.38 17.26 -9.72
C GLY A 60 6.63 17.36 -8.38
N ARG A 61 7.34 17.22 -7.24
CA ARG A 61 6.80 17.10 -5.89
C ARG A 61 7.47 18.07 -4.92
N THR A 62 6.77 18.41 -3.84
CA THR A 62 7.32 19.16 -2.71
C THR A 62 7.76 18.18 -1.64
N LEU A 63 9.03 18.24 -1.25
CA LEU A 63 9.59 17.44 -0.16
C LEU A 63 9.41 18.18 1.17
N LEU A 64 9.03 17.42 2.18
CA LEU A 64 9.02 17.83 3.59
C LEU A 64 10.09 17.03 4.31
N THR A 65 11.09 17.69 4.87
CA THR A 65 12.26 17.02 5.43
C THR A 65 12.35 17.08 6.96
N ARG A 66 11.45 17.81 7.62
CA ARG A 66 11.34 17.87 9.09
C ARG A 66 10.12 17.08 9.58
N ALA A 67 10.29 16.37 10.67
CA ALA A 67 9.23 15.56 11.26
C ALA A 67 7.99 16.40 11.65
N ALA A 68 8.21 17.64 12.18
CA ALA A 68 7.12 18.54 12.54
C ALA A 68 6.26 18.93 11.33
N ASP A 69 6.90 19.26 10.19
CA ASP A 69 6.19 19.64 8.96
C ASP A 69 5.41 18.46 8.40
N THR A 70 6.03 17.27 8.38
CA THR A 70 5.38 16.02 7.96
C THR A 70 4.18 15.69 8.85
N LYS A 71 4.34 15.85 10.17
CA LYS A 71 3.23 15.64 11.12
C LYS A 71 2.09 16.62 10.86
N ALA A 72 2.39 17.92 10.70
CA ALA A 72 1.38 18.96 10.45
C ALA A 72 0.57 18.67 9.17
N VAL A 73 1.21 18.17 8.11
CA VAL A 73 0.53 17.74 6.88
C VAL A 73 -0.35 16.52 7.13
N LYS A 74 0.18 15.48 7.78
CA LYS A 74 -0.58 14.25 8.06
C LYS A 74 -1.78 14.46 8.98
N ASP A 75 -1.69 15.38 9.92
CA ASP A 75 -2.75 15.67 10.88
C ASP A 75 -3.82 16.62 10.32
N ASN A 76 -3.68 17.08 9.07
CA ASN A 76 -4.62 18.02 8.46
C ASN A 76 -5.14 17.54 7.09
N PRO A 77 -5.93 16.46 7.05
CA PRO A 77 -6.47 15.91 5.80
C PRO A 77 -7.45 16.86 5.09
N ALA A 78 -8.00 17.84 5.80
CA ALA A 78 -8.88 18.86 5.20
C ALA A 78 -8.14 19.78 4.20
N VAL A 79 -6.82 19.95 4.38
CA VAL A 79 -5.96 20.76 3.51
C VAL A 79 -5.06 19.88 2.65
N PHE A 80 -4.56 18.78 3.20
CA PHE A 80 -3.61 17.87 2.56
C PHE A 80 -4.23 16.49 2.39
N SER A 81 -4.87 16.27 1.25
CA SER A 81 -5.51 15.00 0.94
C SER A 81 -4.49 13.92 0.54
N ALA A 82 -4.73 12.68 0.97
CA ALA A 82 -4.01 11.50 0.48
C ALA A 82 -4.43 11.11 -0.95
N ASN A 83 -5.57 11.63 -1.43
CA ASN A 83 -6.10 11.35 -2.75
C ASN A 83 -5.35 12.14 -3.84
N ASP A 84 -4.21 11.63 -4.29
CA ASP A 84 -3.46 12.17 -5.42
C ASP A 84 -3.86 11.45 -6.72
N PRO A 85 -4.56 12.11 -7.66
CA PRO A 85 -4.98 11.50 -8.92
C PRO A 85 -3.80 11.17 -9.86
N ASN A 86 -2.61 11.74 -9.59
CA ASN A 86 -1.40 11.53 -10.39
C ASN A 86 -0.52 10.40 -9.86
N THR A 87 -1.08 9.48 -9.06
CA THR A 87 -0.36 8.30 -8.60
C THR A 87 -0.68 7.08 -9.48
N PRO A 88 0.31 6.29 -9.89
CA PRO A 88 0.08 5.05 -10.64
C PRO A 88 -0.60 3.95 -9.79
N MET A 89 -0.62 4.09 -8.46
CA MET A 89 -1.12 3.09 -7.53
C MET A 89 -2.56 2.65 -7.84
N GLN A 90 -3.48 3.59 -8.09
CA GLN A 90 -4.88 3.25 -8.42
C GLN A 90 -4.98 2.41 -9.68
N ARG A 91 -4.12 2.67 -10.68
CA ARG A 91 -4.06 1.87 -11.90
C ARG A 91 -3.48 0.48 -11.64
N ALA A 92 -2.42 0.39 -10.82
CA ALA A 92 -1.76 -0.87 -10.47
C ALA A 92 -2.69 -1.80 -9.68
N PHE A 93 -3.43 -1.28 -8.71
CA PHE A 93 -4.35 -2.05 -7.84
C PHE A 93 -5.80 -2.11 -8.36
N ARG A 94 -6.10 -1.51 -9.52
CA ARG A 94 -7.45 -1.43 -10.10
C ARG A 94 -8.52 -0.81 -9.21
N ALA A 95 -8.13 -0.24 -8.06
CA ALA A 95 -9.04 0.38 -7.12
C ALA A 95 -8.35 1.47 -6.30
N HIS A 96 -9.16 2.30 -5.65
CA HIS A 96 -8.70 3.37 -4.78
C HIS A 96 -8.42 2.80 -3.38
N THR A 97 -7.18 2.42 -3.14
CA THR A 97 -6.77 1.76 -1.89
C THR A 97 -7.00 2.63 -0.65
N LEU A 98 -7.17 2.00 0.52
CA LEU A 98 -7.36 2.66 1.81
C LEU A 98 -6.35 3.78 2.09
N MET A 99 -5.07 3.56 1.78
CA MET A 99 -4.00 4.54 2.04
C MET A 99 -4.09 5.81 1.17
N ARG A 100 -5.03 5.86 0.22
CA ARG A 100 -5.29 7.00 -0.67
C ARG A 100 -6.63 7.67 -0.39
N LYS A 101 -7.26 7.33 0.71
CA LYS A 101 -8.55 7.86 1.16
C LYS A 101 -8.40 8.73 2.38
N ASP A 102 -9.35 9.63 2.58
CA ASP A 102 -9.43 10.52 3.73
C ASP A 102 -10.84 10.49 4.35
N GLY A 103 -10.99 11.06 5.54
CA GLY A 103 -12.28 11.29 6.17
C GLY A 103 -13.09 10.03 6.46
N GLU A 104 -14.39 10.10 6.21
CA GLU A 104 -15.35 9.05 6.55
C GLU A 104 -15.15 7.76 5.73
N GLU A 105 -14.80 7.89 4.45
CA GLU A 105 -14.53 6.74 3.58
C GLU A 105 -13.32 5.94 4.09
N HIS A 106 -12.22 6.64 4.44
CA HIS A 106 -11.06 6.00 5.08
C HIS A 106 -11.45 5.33 6.39
N ALA A 107 -12.20 6.02 7.25
CA ALA A 107 -12.59 5.51 8.55
C ALA A 107 -13.47 4.27 8.44
N ALA A 108 -14.40 4.23 7.50
CA ALA A 108 -15.29 3.09 7.26
C ALA A 108 -14.50 1.85 6.81
N GLU A 109 -13.63 1.98 5.80
CA GLU A 109 -12.84 0.85 5.31
C GLU A 109 -11.81 0.36 6.34
N ARG A 110 -11.13 1.30 7.02
CA ARG A 110 -10.22 0.95 8.11
C ARG A 110 -10.95 0.25 9.25
N GLY A 111 -12.16 0.69 9.58
CA GLY A 111 -13.01 0.06 10.58
C GLY A 111 -13.38 -1.38 10.23
N ALA A 112 -13.70 -1.64 8.96
CA ALA A 112 -14.00 -2.98 8.47
C ALA A 112 -12.81 -3.95 8.58
N MET A 113 -11.57 -3.45 8.43
CA MET A 113 -10.34 -4.25 8.55
C MET A 113 -9.83 -4.39 10.00
N ALA A 114 -10.17 -3.45 10.88
CA ALA A 114 -9.59 -3.33 12.22
C ALA A 114 -9.66 -4.60 13.07
N PRO A 115 -10.72 -5.44 13.03
CA PRO A 115 -10.78 -6.66 13.82
C PRO A 115 -9.61 -7.62 13.57
N ALA A 116 -9.13 -7.75 12.32
CA ALA A 116 -8.00 -8.59 11.97
C ALA A 116 -6.69 -8.16 12.67
N PHE A 117 -6.57 -6.87 13.00
CA PHE A 117 -5.38 -6.25 13.58
C PHE A 117 -5.56 -5.86 15.06
N SER A 118 -6.64 -6.30 15.70
CA SER A 118 -6.86 -6.02 17.12
C SER A 118 -5.77 -6.69 17.98
N GLY A 119 -5.39 -6.06 19.11
CA GLY A 119 -4.40 -6.64 20.04
C GLY A 119 -4.77 -8.06 20.49
N ARG A 120 -6.08 -8.34 20.64
CA ARG A 120 -6.59 -9.68 20.94
C ARG A 120 -6.33 -10.66 19.79
N THR A 121 -6.68 -10.29 18.56
CA THR A 121 -6.46 -11.12 17.37
C THR A 121 -4.98 -11.39 17.15
N ILE A 122 -4.13 -10.35 17.29
CA ILE A 122 -2.68 -10.50 17.19
C ILE A 122 -2.17 -11.54 18.19
N THR A 123 -2.55 -11.41 19.46
CA THR A 123 -2.03 -12.29 20.52
C THR A 123 -2.59 -13.71 20.43
N GLN A 124 -3.89 -13.87 20.15
CA GLN A 124 -4.57 -15.16 20.24
C GLN A 124 -4.58 -15.94 18.92
N CYS A 125 -4.48 -15.24 17.79
CA CYS A 125 -4.53 -15.85 16.47
C CYS A 125 -3.16 -15.77 15.75
N TRP A 126 -2.68 -14.55 15.46
CA TRP A 126 -1.51 -14.41 14.61
C TRP A 126 -0.19 -14.82 15.27
N THR A 127 0.00 -14.53 16.55
CA THR A 127 1.24 -14.92 17.23
C THR A 127 1.47 -16.43 17.19
N PRO A 128 0.52 -17.32 17.52
CA PRO A 128 0.73 -18.77 17.39
C PRO A 128 0.98 -19.21 15.95
N VAL A 129 0.22 -18.68 14.98
CA VAL A 129 0.37 -19.00 13.55
C VAL A 129 1.75 -18.63 13.06
N TYR A 130 2.18 -17.38 13.30
CA TYR A 130 3.48 -16.89 12.82
C TYR A 130 4.66 -17.54 13.52
N THR A 131 4.52 -17.90 14.82
CA THR A 131 5.53 -18.68 15.52
C THR A 131 5.73 -20.03 14.85
N LYS A 132 4.64 -20.74 14.56
CA LYS A 132 4.71 -22.03 13.87
C LYS A 132 5.33 -21.91 12.47
N ILE A 133 4.93 -20.91 11.69
CA ILE A 133 5.53 -20.64 10.38
C ILE A 133 7.04 -20.38 10.55
N ALA A 134 7.45 -19.54 11.51
CA ALA A 134 8.86 -19.24 11.75
C ALA A 134 9.68 -20.49 12.08
N GLU A 135 9.16 -21.35 12.96
CA GLU A 135 9.79 -22.62 13.31
C GLU A 135 9.99 -23.53 12.09
N ASP A 136 8.95 -23.64 11.25
CA ASP A 136 8.99 -24.47 10.05
C ASP A 136 10.00 -23.95 9.01
N TYR A 137 10.11 -22.64 8.83
CA TYR A 137 11.07 -22.05 7.89
C TYR A 137 12.51 -22.12 8.40
N VAL A 138 12.73 -21.86 9.68
CA VAL A 138 14.05 -22.01 10.30
C VAL A 138 14.53 -23.47 10.27
N ALA A 139 13.62 -24.43 10.49
CA ALA A 139 13.96 -25.85 10.43
C ALA A 139 14.42 -26.34 9.04
N ARG A 140 14.03 -25.65 7.97
CA ARG A 140 14.42 -25.96 6.58
C ARG A 140 15.81 -25.42 6.21
N LEU A 141 16.36 -24.50 6.99
CA LEU A 141 17.67 -23.93 6.69
C LEU A 141 18.77 -25.00 6.81
N PRO A 142 19.67 -25.10 5.82
CA PRO A 142 20.80 -26.03 5.89
C PRO A 142 21.74 -25.64 7.03
N ARG A 143 22.25 -26.65 7.76
CA ARG A 143 23.14 -26.41 8.88
C ARG A 143 24.59 -26.47 8.42
N GLY A 144 25.39 -25.50 8.88
CA GLY A 144 26.82 -25.45 8.57
C GLY A 144 27.15 -24.93 7.19
N GLU A 145 26.18 -24.37 6.46
CA GLU A 145 26.34 -23.79 5.14
C GLU A 145 26.02 -22.30 5.17
N THR A 146 26.58 -21.55 4.20
CA THR A 146 26.19 -20.18 3.96
C THR A 146 24.90 -20.16 3.14
N VAL A 147 23.88 -19.42 3.63
CA VAL A 147 22.60 -19.28 2.95
C VAL A 147 22.37 -17.82 2.54
N GLU A 148 21.67 -17.61 1.45
CA GLU A 148 21.13 -16.30 1.10
C GLU A 148 19.87 -16.08 1.98
N LEU A 149 19.93 -15.11 2.89
CA LEU A 149 18.93 -14.97 3.96
C LEU A 149 17.59 -14.48 3.43
N PHE A 150 17.60 -13.60 2.42
CA PHE A 150 16.34 -13.02 1.89
C PHE A 150 15.54 -14.08 1.14
N GLN A 151 16.14 -14.74 0.15
CA GLN A 151 15.44 -15.73 -0.68
C GLN A 151 15.20 -17.05 0.07
N GLY A 152 16.15 -17.44 0.96
CA GLY A 152 16.06 -18.70 1.72
C GLY A 152 15.15 -18.63 2.95
N LEU A 153 14.88 -17.44 3.49
CA LEU A 153 14.09 -17.31 4.72
C LEU A 153 13.14 -16.10 4.69
N ALA A 154 13.66 -14.87 4.63
CA ALA A 154 12.88 -13.68 4.95
C ALA A 154 11.72 -13.46 3.98
N GLY A 155 11.95 -13.60 2.68
CA GLY A 155 10.93 -13.46 1.64
C GLY A 155 9.82 -14.50 1.75
N PRO A 156 10.14 -15.81 1.69
CA PRO A 156 9.14 -16.86 1.83
C PRO A 156 8.38 -16.83 3.16
N PHE A 157 9.07 -16.57 4.28
CA PHE A 157 8.44 -16.43 5.59
C PHE A 157 7.42 -15.28 5.60
N ALA A 158 7.81 -14.10 5.12
CA ALA A 158 6.91 -12.94 5.07
C ALA A 158 5.71 -13.20 4.13
N ALA A 159 5.95 -13.82 2.97
CA ALA A 159 4.91 -14.21 2.04
C ALA A 159 3.90 -15.16 2.70
N ARG A 160 4.37 -16.21 3.38
CA ARG A 160 3.51 -17.17 4.09
C ARG A 160 2.69 -16.50 5.19
N CYS A 161 3.31 -15.64 6.01
CA CYS A 161 2.58 -14.87 7.01
C CYS A 161 1.48 -14.01 6.38
N LEU A 162 1.77 -13.37 5.25
CA LEU A 162 0.82 -12.52 4.54
C LEU A 162 -0.35 -13.32 3.97
N THR A 163 -0.11 -14.52 3.37
CA THR A 163 -1.20 -15.36 2.85
C THR A 163 -2.21 -15.76 3.93
N HIS A 164 -1.72 -16.07 5.14
CA HIS A 164 -2.58 -16.36 6.28
C HIS A 164 -3.35 -15.13 6.76
N LEU A 165 -2.68 -13.98 6.88
CA LEU A 165 -3.32 -12.72 7.29
C LEU A 165 -4.42 -12.30 6.30
N LEU A 166 -4.14 -12.41 5.00
CA LEU A 166 -5.11 -12.08 3.96
C LEU A 166 -6.28 -13.07 3.89
N GLY A 167 -6.07 -14.32 4.28
CA GLY A 167 -7.09 -15.38 4.20
C GLY A 167 -7.05 -16.18 2.91
N ILE A 168 -5.88 -16.26 2.28
CA ILE A 168 -5.62 -17.05 1.07
C ILE A 168 -4.43 -18.01 1.28
N PRO A 169 -4.47 -18.90 2.29
CA PRO A 169 -3.33 -19.77 2.63
C PRO A 169 -3.00 -20.75 1.50
N GLU A 170 -3.85 -20.91 0.51
CA GLU A 170 -3.64 -21.72 -0.69
C GLU A 170 -2.62 -21.12 -1.65
N ALA A 171 -2.39 -19.80 -1.60
CA ALA A 171 -1.38 -19.15 -2.42
C ALA A 171 0.02 -19.65 -2.03
N SER A 172 0.87 -19.90 -3.03
CA SER A 172 2.26 -20.26 -2.79
C SER A 172 3.07 -19.05 -2.32
N ASP A 173 4.22 -19.31 -1.66
CA ASP A 173 5.13 -18.25 -1.24
C ASP A 173 5.70 -17.50 -2.46
N ASP A 174 5.98 -18.24 -3.54
CA ASP A 174 6.51 -17.69 -4.79
C ASP A 174 5.49 -16.80 -5.49
N ASP A 175 4.23 -17.22 -5.55
CA ASP A 175 3.17 -16.40 -6.13
C ASP A 175 2.96 -15.11 -5.32
N MET A 176 2.90 -15.22 -3.99
CA MET A 176 2.73 -14.05 -3.12
C MET A 176 3.90 -13.06 -3.27
N GLN A 177 5.14 -13.53 -3.33
CA GLN A 177 6.30 -12.68 -3.57
C GLN A 177 6.24 -12.03 -4.96
N ARG A 178 5.92 -12.81 -5.99
CA ARG A 178 5.78 -12.34 -7.37
C ARG A 178 4.70 -11.27 -7.50
N TRP A 179 3.49 -11.49 -6.99
CA TRP A 179 2.40 -10.52 -7.03
C TRP A 179 2.76 -9.26 -6.26
N SER A 180 3.34 -9.40 -5.07
CA SER A 180 3.77 -8.25 -4.26
C SER A 180 4.79 -7.39 -5.01
N GLN A 181 5.79 -8.00 -5.66
CA GLN A 181 6.80 -7.27 -6.44
C GLN A 181 6.15 -6.55 -7.63
N ILE A 182 5.32 -7.24 -8.42
CA ILE A 182 4.64 -6.66 -9.58
C ILE A 182 3.77 -5.46 -9.18
N LEU A 183 3.00 -5.57 -8.10
CA LEU A 183 2.13 -4.50 -7.65
C LEU A 183 2.91 -3.30 -7.10
N ILE A 184 4.03 -3.54 -6.39
CA ILE A 184 4.92 -2.47 -5.92
C ILE A 184 5.56 -1.74 -7.10
N ASP A 185 6.05 -2.47 -8.10
CA ASP A 185 6.63 -1.90 -9.32
C ASP A 185 5.59 -1.07 -10.08
N GLY A 186 4.35 -1.58 -10.19
CA GLY A 186 3.24 -0.85 -10.76
C GLY A 186 2.85 0.40 -9.97
N ALA A 187 2.82 0.33 -8.64
CA ALA A 187 2.56 1.48 -7.76
C ALA A 187 3.66 2.54 -7.84
N GLY A 188 4.89 2.13 -8.14
CA GLY A 188 6.05 2.98 -8.37
C GLY A 188 6.21 3.47 -9.80
N ASN A 189 5.34 3.09 -10.73
CA ASN A 189 5.45 3.36 -12.16
C ASN A 189 5.09 4.81 -12.52
N PHE A 190 5.77 5.78 -11.97
CA PHE A 190 5.56 7.20 -12.29
C PHE A 190 5.94 7.58 -13.74
N GLY A 191 6.62 6.69 -14.46
CA GLY A 191 6.86 6.80 -15.90
C GLY A 191 5.65 6.38 -16.75
N TRP A 192 4.61 5.80 -16.14
CA TRP A 192 3.39 5.31 -16.81
C TRP A 192 3.66 4.30 -17.93
N ALA A 193 4.71 3.49 -17.78
CA ALA A 193 5.04 2.42 -18.71
C ALA A 193 3.90 1.40 -18.80
N PRO A 194 3.28 1.20 -19.97
CA PRO A 194 2.07 0.38 -20.10
C PRO A 194 2.32 -1.10 -19.84
N GLU A 195 3.53 -1.60 -20.11
CA GLU A 195 3.93 -3.00 -19.88
C GLU A 195 3.87 -3.39 -18.39
N LEU A 196 4.30 -2.49 -17.48
CA LEU A 196 4.22 -2.74 -16.04
C LEU A 196 2.75 -2.83 -15.56
N PHE A 197 1.87 -2.01 -16.12
CA PHE A 197 0.45 -2.11 -15.80
C PHE A 197 -0.20 -3.38 -16.37
N ALA A 198 0.24 -3.85 -17.54
CA ALA A 198 -0.24 -5.12 -18.08
C ALA A 198 0.19 -6.32 -17.21
N GLU A 199 1.35 -6.24 -16.55
CA GLU A 199 1.76 -7.23 -15.54
C GLU A 199 0.91 -7.14 -14.28
N CYS A 200 0.63 -5.93 -13.78
CA CYS A 200 -0.30 -5.73 -12.67
C CYS A 200 -1.70 -6.31 -12.99
N ASP A 201 -2.19 -6.12 -14.21
CA ASP A 201 -3.48 -6.66 -14.62
C ASP A 201 -3.51 -8.20 -14.54
N ARG A 202 -2.47 -8.88 -14.99
CA ARG A 202 -2.37 -10.34 -14.87
C ARG A 202 -2.30 -10.80 -13.41
N ALA A 203 -1.47 -10.15 -12.61
CA ALA A 203 -1.35 -10.45 -11.18
C ALA A 203 -2.67 -10.25 -10.42
N ASN A 204 -3.38 -9.15 -10.71
CA ASN A 204 -4.70 -8.90 -10.12
C ASN A 204 -5.72 -9.97 -10.54
N ASP A 205 -5.74 -10.42 -11.82
CA ASP A 205 -6.66 -11.47 -12.27
C ASP A 205 -6.43 -12.80 -11.54
N GLU A 206 -5.16 -13.17 -11.33
CA GLU A 206 -4.79 -14.37 -10.57
C GLU A 206 -5.24 -14.26 -9.09
N MET A 207 -4.95 -13.13 -8.42
CA MET A 207 -5.34 -12.90 -7.03
C MET A 207 -6.87 -12.81 -6.87
N ASP A 208 -7.56 -12.14 -7.79
CA ASP A 208 -9.02 -12.00 -7.74
C ASP A 208 -9.72 -13.36 -7.75
N ALA A 209 -9.20 -14.35 -8.48
CA ALA A 209 -9.76 -15.70 -8.48
C ALA A 209 -9.68 -16.34 -7.09
N LEU A 210 -8.54 -16.20 -6.40
CA LEU A 210 -8.36 -16.71 -5.05
C LEU A 210 -9.21 -15.95 -4.02
N PHE A 211 -9.23 -14.62 -4.09
CA PHE A 211 -10.03 -13.80 -3.18
C PHE A 211 -11.52 -14.08 -3.29
N ARG A 212 -12.08 -14.25 -4.50
CA ARG A 212 -13.49 -14.62 -4.69
C ARG A 212 -13.83 -15.98 -4.10
N ALA A 213 -12.97 -16.98 -4.32
CA ALA A 213 -13.17 -18.31 -3.75
C ALA A 213 -13.10 -18.28 -2.21
N ALA A 214 -12.12 -17.58 -1.66
CA ALA A 214 -11.97 -17.41 -0.22
C ALA A 214 -13.12 -16.60 0.38
N ALA A 215 -13.57 -15.52 -0.25
CA ALA A 215 -14.70 -14.72 0.21
C ALA A 215 -16.00 -15.53 0.31
N ALA A 216 -16.27 -16.39 -0.67
CA ALA A 216 -17.43 -17.31 -0.61
C ALA A 216 -17.34 -18.23 0.62
N ARG A 217 -16.19 -18.85 0.85
CA ARG A 217 -15.93 -19.71 2.01
C ARG A 217 -16.10 -18.96 3.33
N TYR A 218 -15.57 -17.73 3.46
CA TYR A 218 -15.64 -16.96 4.70
C TYR A 218 -17.00 -16.37 5.00
N ARG A 219 -17.89 -16.24 4.04
CA ARG A 219 -19.31 -15.93 4.31
C ARG A 219 -20.03 -17.08 5.00
N GLU A 220 -19.61 -18.31 4.78
CA GLU A 220 -20.18 -19.50 5.41
C GLU A 220 -19.46 -19.86 6.72
N THR A 221 -18.12 -19.73 6.75
CA THR A 221 -17.29 -20.10 7.89
C THR A 221 -16.27 -18.97 8.17
N PRO A 222 -16.69 -17.93 8.90
CA PRO A 222 -15.82 -16.79 9.23
C PRO A 222 -14.60 -17.16 10.07
N ASP A 223 -13.48 -16.47 9.84
CA ASP A 223 -12.30 -16.50 10.70
C ASP A 223 -11.76 -15.08 11.01
N GLN A 224 -10.52 -14.95 11.47
CA GLN A 224 -9.92 -13.66 11.83
C GLN A 224 -9.07 -13.05 10.70
N SER A 225 -9.04 -13.64 9.50
CA SER A 225 -8.29 -13.10 8.37
C SER A 225 -8.87 -11.77 7.89
N ALA A 226 -8.04 -10.96 7.23
CA ALA A 226 -8.45 -9.64 6.75
C ALA A 226 -9.63 -9.76 5.77
N LEU A 227 -9.59 -10.69 4.83
CA LEU A 227 -10.69 -10.93 3.90
C LEU A 227 -11.97 -11.34 4.63
N SER A 228 -11.86 -12.28 5.60
CA SER A 228 -13.01 -12.75 6.35
C SER A 228 -13.70 -11.62 7.12
N VAL A 229 -12.94 -10.79 7.84
CA VAL A 229 -13.54 -9.69 8.61
C VAL A 229 -14.15 -8.63 7.71
N MET A 230 -13.56 -8.37 6.53
CA MET A 230 -14.09 -7.38 5.58
C MET A 230 -15.39 -7.85 4.91
N VAL A 231 -15.48 -9.11 4.47
CA VAL A 231 -16.68 -9.63 3.79
C VAL A 231 -17.84 -9.83 4.74
N ASN A 232 -17.60 -9.89 6.05
CA ASN A 232 -18.61 -10.04 7.10
C ASN A 232 -18.80 -8.76 7.94
N ALA A 233 -18.23 -7.63 7.52
CA ALA A 233 -18.39 -6.36 8.22
C ALA A 233 -19.87 -5.91 8.22
N GLU A 234 -20.32 -5.27 9.31
CA GLU A 234 -21.68 -4.71 9.41
C GLU A 234 -21.98 -3.70 8.29
N ASN A 235 -20.96 -2.89 7.94
CA ASN A 235 -21.01 -1.98 6.81
C ASN A 235 -20.12 -2.54 5.70
N PRO A 236 -20.67 -3.34 4.78
CA PRO A 236 -19.86 -4.00 3.77
C PRO A 236 -19.27 -2.98 2.81
N ILE A 237 -17.99 -3.15 2.51
CA ILE A 237 -17.30 -2.40 1.46
C ILE A 237 -17.42 -3.14 0.13
N PRO A 238 -17.37 -2.43 -1.02
CA PRO A 238 -17.45 -3.06 -2.33
C PRO A 238 -16.35 -4.11 -2.52
N GLU A 239 -16.67 -5.22 -3.18
CA GLU A 239 -15.73 -6.34 -3.40
C GLU A 239 -14.43 -5.89 -4.07
N SER A 240 -14.50 -4.98 -5.04
CA SER A 240 -13.32 -4.38 -5.70
C SER A 240 -12.42 -3.61 -4.73
N GLN A 241 -12.98 -3.02 -3.66
CA GLN A 241 -12.21 -2.34 -2.62
C GLN A 241 -11.64 -3.31 -1.61
N ILE A 242 -12.32 -4.43 -1.34
CA ILE A 242 -11.79 -5.51 -0.49
C ILE A 242 -10.50 -6.06 -1.11
N HIS A 243 -10.51 -6.35 -2.40
CA HIS A 243 -9.34 -6.92 -3.10
C HIS A 243 -8.16 -5.96 -3.21
N ALA A 244 -8.40 -4.64 -3.16
CA ALA A 244 -7.35 -3.63 -3.28
C ALA A 244 -6.72 -3.23 -1.92
N ASN A 245 -7.35 -3.57 -0.81
CA ASN A 245 -6.94 -3.21 0.55
C ASN A 245 -6.24 -4.38 1.25
#